data_341adcc9098671e31524df8d0b98260f
#
_entry.id   341adcc9098671e31524df8d0b98260f
#
_cell.length_a   1.000
_cell.length_b   1.000
_cell.length_c   1.000
_cell.angle_alpha   90.00
_cell.angle_beta   90.00
_cell.angle_gamma   90.00
#
_symmetry.space_group_name_H-M   'P 1'
#
loop_
_entity.id
_entity.type
_entity.pdbx_description
1 polymer ?
#
loop_
_entity_poly.entity_id
_entity_poly.type
_entity_poly.pdbx_seq_one_letter_code
_entity_poly.pdbx_strand_id
1 'polypeptide(L)'
;MTAVEPRVVRGQPDILPTPLLPPGFGVPPTRWIHPSVRMRELLRTEPYLFGPGVYDPMGAQLVMHHGFKAVYFSGYSFAIGHLGTTDMDLYSGPEIADGARRTVSALRKYQLTAAVGDPEKGVAPRHLDLPPVIVDMDAGYGNIFNVQRQTELLVNAGVAAAHLEDQVLPKRCGHIGGKALVSASEMIGKLRMMRAVADDLGNPEFVVIARTDGLSAVDAPQPERGMDLAIDRGLRYLDSGVPDLLWCEFPTSDREPVETFTTQIRKRFPEARFAFNYSSSFKWFNDPEPMTFSELGEMGVGFIFITLGGQHATGHGLSTLLSAMAERQEQGYIELQRREWEPGADIPTRSHHQFSGVPYHHLVGTAYDAARLGTAFVDALPEEKVV
;
A
#
# COMPACT_ATOMS: atom_id res chain seq x y z
N MET A 1 29.98 3.63 -14.05
CA MET A 1 28.70 3.07 -13.61
C MET A 1 27.87 2.86 -14.85
N THR A 2 27.72 1.62 -15.29
CA THR A 2 26.85 1.28 -16.42
C THR A 2 25.41 1.34 -15.92
N ALA A 3 24.61 2.21 -16.53
CA ALA A 3 23.18 2.25 -16.31
C ALA A 3 22.64 0.84 -16.56
N VAL A 4 22.06 0.25 -15.54
CA VAL A 4 21.33 -1.02 -15.68
C VAL A 4 20.10 -0.66 -16.50
N GLU A 5 20.07 -1.09 -17.76
CA GLU A 5 18.85 -0.99 -18.56
C GLU A 5 17.72 -1.71 -17.84
N PRO A 6 16.51 -1.14 -17.78
CA PRO A 6 15.38 -1.80 -17.16
C PRO A 6 15.16 -3.15 -17.88
N ARG A 7 15.26 -4.24 -17.13
CA ARG A 7 14.97 -5.57 -17.65
C ARG A 7 13.52 -5.61 -18.09
N VAL A 8 13.30 -5.84 -19.37
CA VAL A 8 11.96 -5.99 -19.94
C VAL A 8 11.32 -7.23 -19.33
N VAL A 9 10.21 -7.05 -18.61
CA VAL A 9 9.38 -8.15 -18.12
C VAL A 9 8.86 -8.90 -19.35
N ARG A 10 9.33 -10.10 -19.58
CA ARG A 10 8.98 -10.88 -20.77
C ARG A 10 7.48 -11.16 -20.79
N GLY A 11 6.81 -10.75 -21.86
CA GLY A 11 5.49 -11.24 -22.26
C GLY A 11 4.30 -10.36 -21.91
N GLN A 12 4.50 -9.14 -21.38
CA GLN A 12 3.37 -8.23 -21.16
C GLN A 12 3.45 -7.02 -22.10
N PRO A 13 2.34 -6.67 -22.78
CA PRO A 13 2.32 -5.49 -23.65
C PRO A 13 2.45 -4.22 -22.83
N ASP A 14 3.25 -3.26 -23.30
CA ASP A 14 3.39 -1.90 -22.73
C ASP A 14 2.09 -1.10 -22.74
N ILE A 15 1.11 -1.57 -23.48
CA ILE A 15 -0.23 -1.00 -23.61
C ILE A 15 -1.22 -2.13 -23.38
N LEU A 16 -1.97 -2.06 -22.30
CA LEU A 16 -3.16 -2.88 -22.19
C LEU A 16 -4.22 -2.22 -23.06
N PRO A 17 -4.77 -2.93 -24.06
CA PRO A 17 -6.01 -2.48 -24.66
C PRO A 17 -7.01 -2.30 -23.52
N THR A 18 -7.89 -1.30 -23.62
CA THR A 18 -9.06 -1.23 -22.75
C THR A 18 -9.84 -2.52 -22.99
N PRO A 19 -9.70 -3.54 -22.12
CA PRO A 19 -9.93 -4.91 -22.60
C PRO A 19 -11.41 -5.21 -22.80
N LEU A 20 -12.27 -4.33 -22.30
CA LEU A 20 -13.72 -4.54 -22.36
C LEU A 20 -14.47 -3.51 -23.19
N LEU A 21 -13.80 -2.48 -23.74
CA LEU A 21 -14.45 -1.50 -24.60
C LEU A 21 -13.87 -1.58 -26.01
N PRO A 22 -14.68 -1.91 -27.02
CA PRO A 22 -14.26 -1.95 -28.42
C PRO A 22 -13.71 -0.60 -28.89
N PRO A 23 -12.87 -0.57 -29.94
CA PRO A 23 -12.49 0.68 -30.60
C PRO A 23 -13.74 1.47 -31.00
N GLY A 24 -13.76 2.76 -30.70
CA GLY A 24 -14.90 3.63 -30.99
C GLY A 24 -15.66 4.15 -29.78
N PHE A 25 -15.45 3.58 -28.58
CA PHE A 25 -16.03 4.08 -27.33
C PHE A 25 -15.27 5.28 -26.72
N GLY A 26 -14.28 5.81 -27.42
CA GLY A 26 -13.62 7.06 -27.03
C GLY A 26 -12.71 6.98 -25.80
N VAL A 27 -12.52 5.80 -25.22
CA VAL A 27 -11.61 5.63 -24.08
C VAL A 27 -10.19 5.48 -24.62
N PRO A 28 -9.30 6.44 -24.35
CA PRO A 28 -7.95 6.35 -24.84
C PRO A 28 -7.22 5.15 -24.19
N PRO A 29 -6.31 4.50 -24.95
CA PRO A 29 -5.51 3.42 -24.40
C PRO A 29 -4.71 3.94 -23.21
N THR A 30 -4.89 3.34 -22.05
CA THR A 30 -4.06 3.64 -20.88
C THR A 30 -2.74 2.90 -21.03
N ARG A 31 -1.63 3.62 -20.96
CA ARG A 31 -0.31 3.01 -20.88
C ARG A 31 -0.25 2.18 -19.60
N TRP A 32 -0.03 0.89 -19.75
CA TRP A 32 0.17 0.01 -18.60
C TRP A 32 1.67 -0.17 -18.34
N ILE A 33 2.08 0.13 -17.12
CA ILE A 33 3.42 -0.16 -16.63
C ILE A 33 3.26 -1.20 -15.54
N HIS A 34 4.07 -2.26 -15.56
CA HIS A 34 4.03 -3.27 -14.50
C HIS A 34 4.25 -2.60 -13.14
N PRO A 35 3.42 -2.87 -12.11
CA PRO A 35 3.48 -2.16 -10.83
C PRO A 35 4.86 -2.19 -10.18
N SER A 36 5.60 -3.31 -10.29
CA SER A 36 6.96 -3.43 -9.76
C SER A 36 7.96 -2.55 -10.53
N VAL A 37 7.84 -2.47 -11.85
CA VAL A 37 8.65 -1.55 -12.68
C VAL A 37 8.38 -0.11 -12.28
N ARG A 38 7.09 0.24 -12.12
CA ARG A 38 6.69 1.57 -11.67
C ARG A 38 7.22 1.89 -10.28
N MET A 39 7.19 0.94 -9.35
CA MET A 39 7.76 1.11 -8.00
C MET A 39 9.26 1.43 -8.07
N ARG A 40 10.04 0.68 -8.85
CA ARG A 40 11.48 0.94 -9.01
C ARG A 40 11.76 2.28 -9.67
N GLU A 41 10.98 2.65 -10.68
CA GLU A 41 11.09 3.96 -11.30
C GLU A 41 10.86 5.08 -10.27
N LEU A 42 9.78 5.01 -9.50
CA LEU A 42 9.48 5.98 -8.46
C LEU A 42 10.56 6.04 -7.38
N LEU A 43 11.02 4.90 -6.89
CA LEU A 43 12.13 4.85 -5.93
C LEU A 43 13.41 5.51 -6.46
N ARG A 44 13.65 5.49 -7.77
CA ARG A 44 14.83 6.09 -8.39
C ARG A 44 14.66 7.58 -8.67
N THR A 45 13.46 8.03 -9.01
CA THR A 45 13.20 9.41 -9.49
C THR A 45 12.69 10.35 -8.41
N GLU A 46 12.02 9.82 -7.38
CA GLU A 46 11.49 10.63 -6.29
C GLU A 46 12.51 10.72 -5.14
N PRO A 47 12.61 11.85 -4.46
CA PRO A 47 13.46 11.97 -3.25
C PRO A 47 13.02 10.99 -2.17
N TYR A 48 11.72 10.81 -2.02
CA TYR A 48 11.04 9.77 -1.26
C TYR A 48 9.69 9.46 -1.88
N LEU A 49 9.19 8.26 -1.64
CA LEU A 49 7.85 7.82 -2.04
C LEU A 49 6.99 7.68 -0.79
N PHE A 50 5.83 8.35 -0.75
CA PHE A 50 4.89 8.21 0.35
C PHE A 50 3.71 7.33 -0.05
N GLY A 51 3.43 6.30 0.78
CA GLY A 51 2.29 5.40 0.64
C GLY A 51 1.35 5.50 1.84
N PRO A 52 0.17 6.16 1.72
CA PRO A 52 -0.84 6.09 2.76
C PRO A 52 -1.25 4.65 3.07
N GLY A 53 -1.35 4.32 4.36
CA GLY A 53 -1.77 3.00 4.84
C GLY A 53 -3.28 2.82 4.75
N VAL A 54 -3.71 1.83 3.99
CA VAL A 54 -5.09 1.40 3.82
C VAL A 54 -5.19 -0.12 3.93
N TYR A 55 -6.39 -0.67 3.97
CA TYR A 55 -6.62 -2.10 4.18
C TYR A 55 -7.75 -2.67 3.32
N ASP A 56 -8.34 -1.83 2.46
CA ASP A 56 -9.48 -2.21 1.63
C ASP A 56 -9.45 -1.52 0.25
N PRO A 57 -10.26 -2.00 -0.69
CA PRO A 57 -10.36 -1.42 -2.03
C PRO A 57 -10.77 0.05 -2.05
N MET A 58 -11.73 0.47 -1.20
CA MET A 58 -12.22 1.85 -1.20
C MET A 58 -11.13 2.82 -0.73
N GLY A 59 -10.42 2.49 0.34
CA GLY A 59 -9.29 3.29 0.81
C GLY A 59 -8.22 3.46 -0.25
N ALA A 60 -7.87 2.39 -0.99
CA ALA A 60 -6.89 2.47 -2.06
C ALA A 60 -7.38 3.34 -3.24
N GLN A 61 -8.65 3.26 -3.60
CA GLN A 61 -9.24 4.13 -4.64
C GLN A 61 -9.19 5.60 -4.23
N LEU A 62 -9.43 5.92 -2.96
CA LEU A 62 -9.28 7.28 -2.43
C LEU A 62 -7.82 7.76 -2.46
N VAL A 63 -6.85 6.90 -2.11
CA VAL A 63 -5.41 7.21 -2.24
C VAL A 63 -5.08 7.57 -3.70
N MET A 64 -5.55 6.78 -4.65
CA MET A 64 -5.37 7.04 -6.07
C MET A 64 -6.10 8.32 -6.53
N HIS A 65 -7.33 8.56 -6.04
CA HIS A 65 -8.11 9.76 -6.36
C HIS A 65 -7.36 11.04 -6.01
N HIS A 66 -6.74 11.07 -4.84
CA HIS A 66 -5.98 12.21 -4.34
C HIS A 66 -4.54 12.27 -4.89
N GLY A 67 -4.20 11.44 -5.89
CA GLY A 67 -2.93 11.55 -6.62
C GLY A 67 -1.70 11.03 -5.90
N PHE A 68 -1.85 10.24 -4.85
CA PHE A 68 -0.71 9.58 -4.22
C PHE A 68 -0.09 8.54 -5.15
N LYS A 69 1.24 8.49 -5.15
CA LYS A 69 2.02 7.67 -6.09
C LYS A 69 2.23 6.22 -5.64
N ALA A 70 1.86 5.87 -4.42
CA ALA A 70 1.93 4.51 -3.86
C ALA A 70 0.81 4.25 -2.86
N VAL A 71 0.53 2.97 -2.63
CA VAL A 71 -0.43 2.49 -1.63
C VAL A 71 0.30 1.51 -0.71
N TYR A 72 0.23 1.71 0.59
CA TYR A 72 0.65 0.72 1.57
C TYR A 72 -0.56 -0.09 2.06
N PHE A 73 -0.55 -1.42 1.84
CA PHE A 73 -1.59 -2.32 2.31
C PHE A 73 -1.18 -2.90 3.66
N SER A 74 -1.81 -2.39 4.70
CA SER A 74 -1.43 -2.61 6.10
C SER A 74 -1.97 -3.91 6.68
N GLY A 75 -1.09 -4.75 7.23
CA GLY A 75 -1.48 -5.97 7.96
C GLY A 75 -2.25 -5.65 9.23
N TYR A 76 -1.80 -4.71 10.06
CA TYR A 76 -2.52 -4.30 11.27
C TYR A 76 -3.93 -3.80 10.97
N SER A 77 -4.05 -2.89 10.00
CA SER A 77 -5.36 -2.35 9.62
C SER A 77 -6.26 -3.43 9.00
N PHE A 78 -5.67 -4.42 8.31
CA PHE A 78 -6.39 -5.58 7.81
C PHE A 78 -6.93 -6.44 8.96
N ALA A 79 -6.12 -6.72 9.97
CA ALA A 79 -6.55 -7.49 11.14
C ALA A 79 -7.75 -6.84 11.84
N ILE A 80 -7.69 -5.54 12.12
CA ILE A 80 -8.77 -4.83 12.80
C ILE A 80 -9.98 -4.58 11.89
N GLY A 81 -9.76 -4.24 10.63
CA GLY A 81 -10.82 -3.85 9.70
C GLY A 81 -11.60 -5.03 9.11
N HIS A 82 -10.95 -6.16 8.88
CA HIS A 82 -11.58 -7.35 8.28
C HIS A 82 -11.94 -8.44 9.29
N LEU A 83 -11.14 -8.58 10.36
CA LEU A 83 -11.33 -9.65 11.33
C LEU A 83 -11.78 -9.15 12.71
N GLY A 84 -11.74 -7.83 12.96
CA GLY A 84 -12.08 -7.25 14.26
C GLY A 84 -11.14 -7.68 15.38
N THR A 85 -9.87 -7.98 15.05
CA THR A 85 -8.89 -8.50 15.99
C THR A 85 -7.59 -7.69 15.96
N THR A 86 -6.67 -8.04 16.86
CA THR A 86 -5.35 -7.40 16.95
C THR A 86 -4.35 -8.04 15.99
N ASP A 87 -3.26 -7.32 15.70
CA ASP A 87 -2.14 -7.78 14.88
C ASP A 87 -1.15 -8.62 15.71
N MET A 88 -1.50 -9.87 15.92
CA MET A 88 -0.73 -10.87 16.68
C MET A 88 -0.75 -12.24 15.99
N ASP A 89 -0.45 -12.26 14.69
CA ASP A 89 -0.38 -13.50 13.89
C ASP A 89 -1.74 -14.26 13.82
N LEU A 90 -2.85 -13.49 13.80
CA LEU A 90 -4.21 -14.05 13.83
C LEU A 90 -4.86 -14.17 12.45
N TYR A 91 -4.32 -13.55 11.43
CA TYR A 91 -4.71 -13.76 10.05
C TYR A 91 -3.64 -14.55 9.29
N SER A 92 -4.05 -15.20 8.23
CA SER A 92 -3.16 -16.02 7.41
C SER A 92 -2.64 -15.28 6.19
N GLY A 93 -1.52 -15.76 5.65
CA GLY A 93 -0.97 -15.23 4.40
C GLY A 93 -1.97 -15.20 3.23
N PRO A 94 -2.75 -16.27 2.96
CA PRO A 94 -3.78 -16.24 1.92
C PRO A 94 -4.87 -15.20 2.13
N GLU A 95 -5.27 -14.88 3.35
CA GLU A 95 -6.29 -13.87 3.64
C GLU A 95 -5.82 -12.47 3.26
N ILE A 96 -4.62 -12.08 3.67
CA ILE A 96 -4.07 -10.76 3.30
C ILE A 96 -3.75 -10.68 1.81
N ALA A 97 -3.29 -11.78 1.19
CA ALA A 97 -3.06 -11.83 -0.26
C ALA A 97 -4.34 -11.64 -1.07
N ASP A 98 -5.48 -12.21 -0.63
CA ASP A 98 -6.77 -11.97 -1.26
C ASP A 98 -7.24 -10.53 -1.08
N GLY A 99 -7.04 -9.93 0.10
CA GLY A 99 -7.28 -8.51 0.34
C GLY A 99 -6.46 -7.61 -0.59
N ALA A 100 -5.18 -7.89 -0.73
CA ALA A 100 -4.29 -7.18 -1.64
C ALA A 100 -4.71 -7.34 -3.11
N ARG A 101 -5.08 -8.55 -3.53
CA ARG A 101 -5.58 -8.84 -4.88
C ARG A 101 -6.85 -8.04 -5.20
N ARG A 102 -7.81 -7.98 -4.28
CA ARG A 102 -9.02 -7.17 -4.43
C ARG A 102 -8.68 -5.70 -4.56
N THR A 103 -7.73 -5.22 -3.77
CA THR A 103 -7.25 -3.84 -3.78
C THR A 103 -6.60 -3.47 -5.12
N VAL A 104 -5.68 -4.28 -5.62
CA VAL A 104 -5.06 -4.08 -6.95
C VAL A 104 -6.12 -4.08 -8.06
N SER A 105 -7.07 -5.03 -8.00
CA SER A 105 -8.18 -5.08 -8.97
C SER A 105 -9.06 -3.84 -8.92
N ALA A 106 -9.35 -3.31 -7.73
CA ALA A 106 -10.16 -2.12 -7.55
C ALA A 106 -9.48 -0.84 -8.06
N LEU A 107 -8.18 -0.70 -7.83
CA LEU A 107 -7.39 0.41 -8.38
C LEU A 107 -7.47 0.43 -9.92
N ARG A 108 -7.33 -0.74 -10.55
CA ARG A 108 -7.46 -0.87 -12.01
C ARG A 108 -8.86 -0.50 -12.51
N LYS A 109 -9.91 -0.95 -11.82
CA LYS A 109 -11.29 -0.57 -12.15
C LYS A 109 -11.51 0.93 -12.00
N TYR A 110 -10.96 1.52 -10.94
CA TYR A 110 -11.06 2.96 -10.71
C TYR A 110 -10.32 3.76 -11.80
N GLN A 111 -9.15 3.31 -12.24
CA GLN A 111 -8.44 3.89 -13.38
C GLN A 111 -9.30 3.90 -14.64
N LEU A 112 -9.97 2.78 -14.96
CA LEU A 112 -10.85 2.68 -16.12
C LEU A 112 -12.09 3.57 -15.96
N THR A 113 -12.69 3.62 -14.79
CA THR A 113 -13.81 4.52 -14.48
C THR A 113 -13.42 5.99 -14.68
N ALA A 114 -12.26 6.39 -14.17
CA ALA A 114 -11.74 7.74 -14.35
C ALA A 114 -11.46 8.08 -15.82
N ALA A 115 -10.94 7.11 -16.59
CA ALA A 115 -10.66 7.29 -18.01
C ALA A 115 -11.92 7.43 -18.87
N VAL A 116 -13.06 6.93 -18.43
CA VAL A 116 -14.36 7.12 -19.09
C VAL A 116 -14.98 8.48 -18.72
N GLY A 117 -14.84 8.90 -17.47
CA GLY A 117 -15.58 10.03 -16.93
C GLY A 117 -17.10 9.76 -16.85
N ASP A 118 -17.88 10.81 -16.89
CA ASP A 118 -19.35 10.76 -16.96
C ASP A 118 -19.86 11.92 -17.81
N PRO A 119 -20.00 11.73 -19.14
CA PRO A 119 -20.44 12.78 -20.05
C PRO A 119 -21.84 13.32 -19.73
N GLU A 120 -22.74 12.48 -19.19
CA GLU A 120 -24.12 12.87 -18.84
C GLU A 120 -24.15 13.86 -17.67
N LYS A 121 -23.16 13.76 -16.78
CA LYS A 121 -23.00 14.66 -15.63
C LYS A 121 -21.91 15.71 -15.83
N GLY A 122 -21.33 15.79 -17.03
CA GLY A 122 -20.28 16.75 -17.34
C GLY A 122 -18.94 16.45 -16.66
N VAL A 123 -18.72 15.19 -16.21
CA VAL A 123 -17.44 14.78 -15.61
C VAL A 123 -16.46 14.38 -16.70
N ALA A 124 -15.41 15.17 -16.86
CA ALA A 124 -14.38 14.92 -17.87
C ALA A 124 -13.57 13.66 -17.57
N PRO A 125 -13.16 12.90 -18.61
CA PRO A 125 -12.19 11.81 -18.46
C PRO A 125 -10.90 12.28 -17.80
N ARG A 126 -10.35 11.45 -16.90
CA ARG A 126 -9.07 11.71 -16.22
C ARG A 126 -8.13 10.52 -16.42
N HIS A 127 -6.88 10.81 -16.76
CA HIS A 127 -5.84 9.80 -16.77
C HIS A 127 -5.21 9.70 -15.38
N LEU A 128 -5.33 8.54 -14.77
CA LEU A 128 -4.73 8.24 -13.49
C LEU A 128 -3.67 7.14 -13.67
N ASP A 129 -2.47 7.36 -13.15
CA ASP A 129 -1.46 6.33 -13.06
C ASP A 129 -1.85 5.32 -11.96
N LEU A 130 -1.59 4.03 -12.21
CA LEU A 130 -1.79 3.01 -11.20
C LEU A 130 -0.69 3.13 -10.14
N PRO A 131 -1.03 3.42 -8.88
CA PRO A 131 -0.04 3.41 -7.82
C PRO A 131 0.37 1.96 -7.51
N PRO A 132 1.67 1.64 -7.40
CA PRO A 132 2.13 0.36 -6.90
C PRO A 132 1.60 0.12 -5.48
N VAL A 133 1.21 -1.13 -5.21
CA VAL A 133 0.77 -1.59 -3.89
C VAL A 133 1.92 -2.29 -3.21
N ILE A 134 2.25 -1.86 -1.99
CA ILE A 134 3.25 -2.45 -1.11
C ILE A 134 2.50 -3.18 0.02
N VAL A 135 2.82 -4.44 0.28
CA VAL A 135 2.05 -5.29 1.21
C VAL A 135 2.89 -5.71 2.39
N ASP A 136 2.26 -5.72 3.55
CA ASP A 136 2.76 -6.34 4.77
C ASP A 136 2.75 -7.87 4.61
N MET A 137 3.89 -8.51 4.81
CA MET A 137 4.04 -9.96 4.74
C MET A 137 4.39 -10.56 6.11
N ASP A 138 4.32 -9.76 7.17
CA ASP A 138 4.69 -10.17 8.54
C ASP A 138 6.04 -10.92 8.57
N ALA A 139 6.15 -11.99 9.37
CA ALA A 139 7.32 -12.86 9.40
C ALA A 139 7.27 -14.01 8.36
N GLY A 140 6.33 -13.94 7.40
CA GLY A 140 6.17 -14.92 6.31
C GLY A 140 5.24 -16.08 6.63
N TYR A 141 4.44 -15.98 7.69
CA TYR A 141 3.38 -16.93 8.08
C TYR A 141 3.86 -18.36 8.32
N GLY A 142 5.14 -18.55 8.63
CA GLY A 142 5.71 -19.87 8.91
C GLY A 142 7.17 -20.01 8.44
N ASN A 143 7.46 -21.18 7.91
CA ASN A 143 8.79 -21.52 7.39
C ASN A 143 9.00 -21.01 5.94
N ILE A 144 10.14 -21.39 5.36
CA ILE A 144 10.54 -20.96 4.01
C ILE A 144 9.51 -21.34 2.92
N PHE A 145 8.77 -22.45 3.07
CA PHE A 145 7.74 -22.87 2.10
C PHE A 145 6.47 -22.02 2.23
N ASN A 146 6.19 -21.50 3.43
CA ASN A 146 5.11 -20.54 3.62
C ASN A 146 5.47 -19.21 2.94
N VAL A 147 6.73 -18.75 3.06
CA VAL A 147 7.26 -17.58 2.36
C VAL A 147 7.18 -17.75 0.84
N GLN A 148 7.57 -18.93 0.32
CA GLN A 148 7.41 -19.27 -1.11
C GLN A 148 5.95 -19.05 -1.55
N ARG A 149 5.03 -19.76 -0.91
CA ARG A 149 3.60 -19.70 -1.25
C ARG A 149 3.03 -18.28 -1.14
N GLN A 150 3.40 -17.56 -0.09
CA GLN A 150 2.90 -16.20 0.11
C GLN A 150 3.41 -15.25 -0.96
N THR A 151 4.69 -15.35 -1.34
CA THR A 151 5.26 -14.56 -2.43
C THR A 151 4.57 -14.85 -3.76
N GLU A 152 4.31 -16.14 -4.06
CA GLU A 152 3.53 -16.54 -5.25
C GLU A 152 2.16 -15.86 -5.28
N LEU A 153 1.45 -15.85 -4.15
CA LEU A 153 0.13 -15.23 -4.06
C LEU A 153 0.19 -13.71 -4.29
N LEU A 154 1.16 -13.03 -3.69
CA LEU A 154 1.32 -11.57 -3.81
C LEU A 154 1.75 -11.16 -5.22
N VAL A 155 2.72 -11.85 -5.83
CA VAL A 155 3.17 -11.57 -7.20
C VAL A 155 2.02 -11.78 -8.17
N ASN A 156 1.27 -12.88 -8.06
CA ASN A 156 0.10 -13.15 -8.90
C ASN A 156 -1.06 -12.18 -8.65
N ALA A 157 -1.14 -11.58 -7.48
CA ALA A 157 -2.10 -10.51 -7.18
C ALA A 157 -1.76 -9.17 -7.87
N GLY A 158 -0.55 -9.03 -8.45
CA GLY A 158 -0.08 -7.79 -9.05
C GLY A 158 0.48 -6.79 -8.02
N VAL A 159 0.90 -7.26 -6.86
CA VAL A 159 1.59 -6.47 -5.83
C VAL A 159 2.97 -6.10 -6.33
N ALA A 160 3.41 -4.87 -6.07
CA ALA A 160 4.68 -4.34 -6.54
C ALA A 160 5.85 -4.63 -5.61
N ALA A 161 5.57 -4.70 -4.32
CA ALA A 161 6.56 -4.85 -3.26
C ALA A 161 5.95 -5.52 -2.04
N ALA A 162 6.78 -6.21 -1.27
CA ALA A 162 6.40 -6.68 0.06
C ALA A 162 7.57 -6.54 1.04
N HIS A 163 7.25 -6.32 2.30
CA HIS A 163 8.24 -6.40 3.36
C HIS A 163 8.08 -7.68 4.18
N LEU A 164 9.19 -8.19 4.64
CA LEU A 164 9.29 -9.35 5.51
C LEU A 164 10.10 -8.96 6.74
N GLU A 165 9.64 -9.35 7.92
CA GLU A 165 10.31 -9.07 9.20
C GLU A 165 10.98 -10.32 9.79
N ASP A 166 11.97 -10.08 10.63
CA ASP A 166 12.81 -11.13 11.22
C ASP A 166 12.31 -11.67 12.58
N GLN A 167 11.03 -11.49 12.89
CA GLN A 167 10.44 -11.99 14.12
C GLN A 167 10.23 -13.52 14.10
N VAL A 168 10.38 -14.13 15.29
CA VAL A 168 9.92 -15.50 15.54
C VAL A 168 8.40 -15.52 15.68
N LEU A 169 7.76 -16.54 15.09
CA LEU A 169 6.31 -16.74 15.23
C LEU A 169 5.95 -17.34 16.60
N PRO A 170 4.81 -16.94 17.18
CA PRO A 170 3.87 -15.94 16.69
C PRO A 170 4.44 -14.53 16.80
N LYS A 171 4.39 -13.77 15.69
CA LYS A 171 4.90 -12.40 15.64
C LYS A 171 4.04 -11.46 16.49
N ARG A 172 4.58 -10.30 16.80
CA ARG A 172 3.88 -9.21 17.47
C ARG A 172 4.00 -7.92 16.68
N CYS A 173 3.02 -7.03 16.83
CA CYS A 173 3.15 -5.68 16.29
C CYS A 173 4.48 -5.04 16.72
N GLY A 174 5.13 -4.32 15.83
CA GLY A 174 6.46 -3.71 16.05
C GLY A 174 6.58 -2.86 17.31
N HIS A 175 5.46 -2.29 17.78
CA HIS A 175 5.39 -1.46 18.99
C HIS A 175 4.98 -2.22 20.25
N ILE A 176 4.83 -3.54 20.19
CA ILE A 176 4.55 -4.39 21.36
C ILE A 176 5.86 -5.06 21.79
N GLY A 177 6.15 -5.03 23.10
CA GLY A 177 7.34 -5.66 23.65
C GLY A 177 7.34 -7.19 23.60
N GLY A 178 8.50 -7.80 23.82
CA GLY A 178 8.67 -9.25 23.89
C GLY A 178 8.89 -9.92 22.53
N LYS A 179 9.40 -9.18 21.53
CA LYS A 179 9.76 -9.72 20.22
C LYS A 179 11.06 -10.54 20.33
N ALA A 180 11.06 -11.75 19.76
CA ALA A 180 12.24 -12.58 19.56
C ALA A 180 12.53 -12.66 18.06
N LEU A 181 13.81 -12.86 17.69
CA LEU A 181 14.25 -12.83 16.30
C LEU A 181 14.70 -14.23 15.83
N VAL A 182 14.37 -14.55 14.58
CA VAL A 182 14.99 -15.67 13.89
C VAL A 182 16.47 -15.36 13.62
N SER A 183 17.29 -16.37 13.34
CA SER A 183 18.69 -16.10 12.96
C SER A 183 18.74 -15.23 11.68
N ALA A 184 19.77 -14.39 11.58
CA ALA A 184 19.96 -13.60 10.35
C ALA A 184 20.15 -14.49 9.10
N SER A 185 20.69 -15.69 9.27
CA SER A 185 20.81 -16.67 8.18
C SER A 185 19.47 -17.21 7.72
N GLU A 186 18.53 -17.44 8.64
CA GLU A 186 17.16 -17.84 8.32
C GLU A 186 16.42 -16.72 7.58
N MET A 187 16.52 -15.48 8.09
CA MET A 187 15.92 -14.33 7.44
C MET A 187 16.47 -14.13 6.00
N ILE A 188 17.78 -14.24 5.80
CA ILE A 188 18.41 -14.18 4.47
C ILE A 188 17.86 -15.29 3.57
N GLY A 189 17.66 -16.50 4.11
CA GLY A 189 17.04 -17.60 3.37
C GLY A 189 15.63 -17.26 2.89
N LYS A 190 14.81 -16.69 3.78
CA LYS A 190 13.46 -16.22 3.46
C LYS A 190 13.46 -15.11 2.40
N LEU A 191 14.35 -14.11 2.51
CA LEU A 191 14.49 -13.05 1.51
C LEU A 191 14.91 -13.59 0.14
N ARG A 192 15.85 -14.54 0.09
CA ARG A 192 16.27 -15.21 -1.16
C ARG A 192 15.12 -15.99 -1.79
N MET A 193 14.27 -16.62 -0.97
CA MET A 193 13.07 -17.30 -1.46
C MET A 193 12.10 -16.31 -2.12
N MET A 194 11.84 -15.15 -1.52
CA MET A 194 11.00 -14.11 -2.13
C MET A 194 11.53 -13.70 -3.50
N ARG A 195 12.84 -13.45 -3.62
CA ARG A 195 13.46 -13.07 -4.88
C ARG A 195 13.37 -14.19 -5.93
N ALA A 196 13.71 -15.42 -5.55
CA ALA A 196 13.68 -16.56 -6.45
C ALA A 196 12.26 -16.81 -6.99
N VAL A 197 11.24 -16.71 -6.16
CA VAL A 197 9.83 -16.86 -6.58
C VAL A 197 9.41 -15.73 -7.52
N ALA A 198 9.77 -14.49 -7.20
CA ALA A 198 9.45 -13.36 -8.08
C ALA A 198 10.12 -13.51 -9.46
N ASP A 199 11.38 -13.96 -9.49
CA ASP A 199 12.12 -14.22 -10.73
C ASP A 199 11.49 -15.37 -11.53
N ASP A 200 11.12 -16.48 -10.87
CA ASP A 200 10.48 -17.65 -11.50
C ASP A 200 9.12 -17.30 -12.14
N LEU A 201 8.35 -16.43 -11.48
CA LEU A 201 7.09 -15.90 -11.98
C LEU A 201 7.24 -14.79 -13.03
N GLY A 202 8.46 -14.47 -13.47
CA GLY A 202 8.73 -13.48 -14.51
C GLY A 202 8.60 -12.02 -14.02
N ASN A 203 8.67 -11.78 -12.71
CA ASN A 203 8.64 -10.45 -12.11
C ASN A 203 9.96 -10.12 -11.38
N PRO A 204 11.11 -10.01 -12.07
CA PRO A 204 12.39 -9.70 -11.43
C PRO A 204 12.44 -8.30 -10.82
N GLU A 205 11.51 -7.43 -11.19
CA GLU A 205 11.40 -6.07 -10.67
C GLU A 205 10.62 -5.99 -9.35
N PHE A 206 10.11 -7.11 -8.83
CA PHE A 206 9.44 -7.15 -7.53
C PHE A 206 10.36 -6.59 -6.44
N VAL A 207 9.87 -5.62 -5.67
CA VAL A 207 10.67 -4.95 -4.65
C VAL A 207 10.58 -5.71 -3.33
N VAL A 208 11.74 -6.14 -2.81
CA VAL A 208 11.87 -6.85 -1.54
C VAL A 208 12.35 -5.88 -0.47
N ILE A 209 11.60 -5.73 0.60
CA ILE A 209 11.94 -4.88 1.75
C ILE A 209 12.27 -5.79 2.93
N ALA A 210 13.50 -5.71 3.44
CA ALA A 210 13.90 -6.45 4.62
C ALA A 210 13.70 -5.60 5.87
N ARG A 211 12.81 -6.05 6.78
CA ARG A 211 12.59 -5.40 8.06
C ARG A 211 13.37 -6.13 9.16
N THR A 212 14.01 -5.36 10.03
CA THR A 212 14.55 -5.88 11.29
C THR A 212 13.89 -5.23 12.50
N ASP A 213 13.51 -6.03 13.45
CA ASP A 213 13.03 -5.63 14.77
C ASP A 213 14.15 -5.66 15.82
N GLY A 214 15.41 -5.74 15.39
CA GLY A 214 16.60 -5.89 16.24
C GLY A 214 16.78 -4.79 17.27
N LEU A 215 16.29 -3.57 16.98
CA LEU A 215 16.44 -2.42 17.88
C LEU A 215 15.72 -2.61 19.22
N SER A 216 14.58 -3.30 19.23
CA SER A 216 13.74 -3.48 20.41
C SER A 216 13.43 -4.96 20.74
N ALA A 217 14.21 -5.89 20.19
CA ALA A 217 14.05 -7.31 20.46
C ALA A 217 14.56 -7.70 21.84
N VAL A 218 13.91 -8.70 22.49
CA VAL A 218 14.36 -9.25 23.77
C VAL A 218 15.68 -10.03 23.66
N ASP A 219 16.03 -10.47 22.45
CA ASP A 219 17.30 -11.14 22.15
C ASP A 219 18.50 -10.18 22.13
N ALA A 220 18.27 -8.87 22.20
CA ALA A 220 19.33 -7.90 22.37
C ALA A 220 19.98 -8.16 23.74
N PRO A 221 21.30 -8.48 23.79
CA PRO A 221 21.95 -8.92 25.04
C PRO A 221 21.90 -7.87 26.14
N GLN A 222 21.69 -6.61 25.79
CA GLN A 222 21.47 -5.48 26.68
C GLN A 222 20.65 -4.44 25.90
N PRO A 223 19.78 -3.64 26.55
CA PRO A 223 18.97 -2.63 25.88
C PRO A 223 19.79 -1.65 25.01
N GLU A 224 20.96 -1.26 25.50
CA GLU A 224 21.89 -0.36 24.80
C GLU A 224 22.54 -0.98 23.55
N ARG A 225 22.44 -2.29 23.36
CA ARG A 225 22.96 -3.01 22.19
C ARG A 225 21.92 -3.30 21.12
N GLY A 226 20.70 -2.85 21.29
CA GLY A 226 19.65 -3.02 20.29
C GLY A 226 20.04 -2.40 18.95
N MET A 227 20.65 -1.21 18.97
CA MET A 227 21.12 -0.54 17.76
C MET A 227 22.25 -1.32 17.07
N ASP A 228 23.23 -1.83 17.82
CA ASP A 228 24.31 -2.65 17.26
C ASP A 228 23.74 -3.92 16.59
N LEU A 229 22.76 -4.56 17.22
CA LEU A 229 22.09 -5.74 16.66
C LEU A 229 21.33 -5.38 15.38
N ALA A 230 20.59 -4.28 15.36
CA ALA A 230 19.85 -3.83 14.20
C ALA A 230 20.79 -3.51 13.03
N ILE A 231 21.92 -2.83 13.30
CA ILE A 231 22.95 -2.50 12.31
C ILE A 231 23.60 -3.77 11.77
N ASP A 232 24.03 -4.71 12.63
CA ASP A 232 24.64 -5.98 12.20
C ASP A 232 23.70 -6.75 11.26
N ARG A 233 22.43 -6.87 11.64
CA ARG A 233 21.40 -7.53 10.81
C ARG A 233 21.22 -6.82 9.49
N GLY A 234 21.04 -5.49 9.50
CA GLY A 234 20.88 -4.68 8.31
C GLY A 234 22.05 -4.85 7.32
N LEU A 235 23.29 -4.80 7.83
CA LEU A 235 24.49 -5.03 7.02
C LEU A 235 24.49 -6.43 6.39
N ARG A 236 24.18 -7.46 7.16
CA ARG A 236 24.12 -8.86 6.67
C ARG A 236 23.01 -9.07 5.64
N TYR A 237 21.87 -8.40 5.80
CA TYR A 237 20.79 -8.48 4.81
C TYR A 237 21.21 -7.84 3.50
N LEU A 238 21.83 -6.66 3.53
CA LEU A 238 22.35 -5.98 2.34
C LEU A 238 23.52 -6.76 1.70
N ASP A 239 24.42 -7.38 2.49
CA ASP A 239 25.48 -8.26 1.99
C ASP A 239 24.93 -9.45 1.20
N SER A 240 23.72 -9.88 1.48
CA SER A 240 23.08 -10.95 0.70
C SER A 240 22.73 -10.53 -0.74
N GLY A 241 22.72 -9.24 -1.03
CA GLY A 241 22.38 -8.66 -2.33
C GLY A 241 20.90 -8.80 -2.71
N VAL A 242 20.01 -9.16 -1.75
CA VAL A 242 18.61 -9.44 -2.05
C VAL A 242 17.68 -8.24 -1.81
N PRO A 243 17.69 -7.60 -0.63
CA PRO A 243 16.72 -6.53 -0.36
C PRO A 243 17.02 -5.28 -1.19
N ASP A 244 15.95 -4.67 -1.67
CA ASP A 244 15.98 -3.39 -2.38
C ASP A 244 15.90 -2.21 -1.40
N LEU A 245 15.20 -2.42 -0.28
CA LEU A 245 15.07 -1.47 0.82
C LEU A 245 15.33 -2.20 2.14
N LEU A 246 15.89 -1.47 3.09
CA LEU A 246 16.07 -1.93 4.46
C LEU A 246 15.17 -1.11 5.40
N TRP A 247 14.49 -1.79 6.30
CA TRP A 247 13.65 -1.14 7.31
C TRP A 247 14.07 -1.61 8.71
N CYS A 248 14.45 -0.66 9.57
CA CYS A 248 14.55 -0.87 11.00
C CYS A 248 13.25 -0.39 11.66
N GLU A 249 12.61 -1.22 12.46
CA GLU A 249 11.44 -0.79 13.23
C GLU A 249 11.88 -0.02 14.46
N PHE A 250 11.58 1.28 14.46
CA PHE A 250 11.92 2.17 15.57
C PHE A 250 10.79 2.17 16.60
N PRO A 251 11.10 2.13 17.90
CA PRO A 251 10.10 2.13 18.96
C PRO A 251 9.54 3.53 19.27
N THR A 252 10.23 4.58 18.87
CA THR A 252 9.91 5.99 19.16
C THR A 252 10.10 6.86 17.91
N SER A 253 9.63 8.12 18.00
CA SER A 253 9.81 9.15 16.96
C SER A 253 11.18 9.83 17.01
N ASP A 254 12.08 9.41 17.88
CA ASP A 254 13.36 10.08 18.09
C ASP A 254 14.22 10.07 16.82
N ARG A 255 14.76 11.24 16.48
CA ARG A 255 15.59 11.45 15.29
C ARG A 255 16.92 10.68 15.36
N GLU A 256 17.59 10.74 16.50
CA GLU A 256 18.95 10.22 16.68
C GLU A 256 19.08 8.71 16.34
N PRO A 257 18.19 7.81 16.77
CA PRO A 257 18.24 6.41 16.34
C PRO A 257 18.13 6.22 14.83
N VAL A 258 17.30 7.02 14.16
CA VAL A 258 17.13 6.94 12.69
C VAL A 258 18.40 7.39 11.98
N GLU A 259 18.96 8.53 12.37
CA GLU A 259 20.23 9.04 11.83
C GLU A 259 21.38 8.08 12.08
N THR A 260 21.47 7.52 13.29
CA THR A 260 22.52 6.55 13.65
C THR A 260 22.44 5.32 12.77
N PHE A 261 21.26 4.69 12.67
CA PHE A 261 21.06 3.49 11.86
C PHE A 261 21.40 3.74 10.39
N THR A 262 20.80 4.77 9.79
CA THR A 262 20.98 5.06 8.36
C THR A 262 22.43 5.42 8.03
N THR A 263 23.07 6.22 8.87
CA THR A 263 24.49 6.62 8.70
C THR A 263 25.43 5.43 8.81
N GLN A 264 25.26 4.56 9.80
CA GLN A 264 26.13 3.40 9.99
C GLN A 264 26.00 2.40 8.82
N ILE A 265 24.79 2.14 8.35
CA ILE A 265 24.56 1.29 7.18
C ILE A 265 25.23 1.89 5.92
N ARG A 266 25.05 3.19 5.70
CA ARG A 266 25.59 3.87 4.50
C ARG A 266 27.09 4.03 4.48
N LYS A 267 27.78 3.88 5.59
CA LYS A 267 29.26 3.77 5.59
C LYS A 267 29.76 2.61 4.73
N ARG A 268 29.04 1.47 4.72
CA ARG A 268 29.39 0.30 3.93
C ARG A 268 28.60 0.22 2.62
N PHE A 269 27.36 0.65 2.61
CA PHE A 269 26.45 0.66 1.46
C PHE A 269 25.97 2.09 1.18
N PRO A 270 26.78 2.95 0.53
CA PRO A 270 26.44 4.37 0.32
C PRO A 270 25.09 4.59 -0.38
N GLU A 271 24.70 3.66 -1.26
CA GLU A 271 23.46 3.73 -2.04
C GLU A 271 22.27 3.05 -1.34
N ALA A 272 22.43 2.58 -0.10
CA ALA A 272 21.35 1.93 0.61
C ALA A 272 20.15 2.89 0.76
N ARG A 273 18.97 2.37 0.45
CA ARG A 273 17.69 3.05 0.63
C ARG A 273 16.90 2.36 1.74
N PHE A 274 16.12 3.16 2.45
CA PHE A 274 15.39 2.69 3.62
C PHE A 274 13.88 2.80 3.44
N ALA A 275 13.12 2.00 4.18
CA ALA A 275 11.70 2.21 4.43
C ALA A 275 11.51 2.71 5.87
N PHE A 276 10.50 3.53 6.09
CA PHE A 276 10.20 4.11 7.40
C PHE A 276 8.70 4.13 7.65
N ASN A 277 8.30 3.56 8.80
CA ASN A 277 6.95 3.65 9.31
C ASN A 277 6.79 4.94 10.12
N TYR A 278 6.12 5.93 9.54
CA TYR A 278 5.72 7.14 10.25
C TYR A 278 4.53 6.81 11.16
N SER A 279 4.82 6.06 12.21
CA SER A 279 3.83 5.37 13.02
C SER A 279 2.90 6.31 13.77
N SER A 280 1.61 5.98 13.75
CA SER A 280 0.59 6.63 14.59
C SER A 280 0.79 6.40 16.09
N SER A 281 1.59 5.42 16.48
CA SER A 281 1.97 5.17 17.89
C SER A 281 2.88 6.25 18.47
N PHE A 282 3.57 7.02 17.64
CA PHE A 282 4.55 8.02 18.06
C PHE A 282 3.95 9.34 18.56
N LYS A 283 2.65 9.56 18.42
CA LYS A 283 1.99 10.80 18.88
C LYS A 283 2.68 12.07 18.36
N TRP A 284 2.97 12.13 17.09
CA TRP A 284 3.63 13.24 16.40
C TRP A 284 3.08 14.62 16.75
N PHE A 285 1.79 14.71 17.08
CA PHE A 285 1.13 15.96 17.49
C PHE A 285 1.65 16.55 18.80
N ASN A 286 2.40 15.80 19.60
CA ASN A 286 3.04 16.29 20.84
C ASN A 286 4.49 16.75 20.59
N ASP A 287 5.06 16.44 19.43
CA ASP A 287 6.41 16.87 19.07
C ASP A 287 6.35 18.28 18.46
N PRO A 288 7.04 19.27 19.04
CA PRO A 288 7.06 20.62 18.47
C PRO A 288 7.83 20.70 17.14
N GLU A 289 8.74 19.76 16.87
CA GLU A 289 9.56 19.71 15.66
C GLU A 289 9.60 18.27 15.11
N PRO A 290 8.46 17.71 14.66
CA PRO A 290 8.42 16.32 14.17
C PRO A 290 9.26 16.18 12.89
N MET A 291 9.96 15.06 12.75
CA MET A 291 10.68 14.75 11.51
C MET A 291 9.77 14.85 10.29
N THR A 292 10.17 15.63 9.32
CA THR A 292 9.46 15.77 8.05
C THR A 292 9.83 14.65 7.09
N PHE A 293 8.97 14.40 6.10
CA PHE A 293 9.27 13.42 5.04
C PHE A 293 10.50 13.84 4.21
N SER A 294 10.76 15.13 4.05
CA SER A 294 11.95 15.63 3.36
C SER A 294 13.22 15.27 4.11
N GLU A 295 13.27 15.51 5.42
CA GLU A 295 14.42 15.14 6.28
C GLU A 295 14.67 13.63 6.26
N LEU A 296 13.61 12.81 6.31
CA LEU A 296 13.75 11.36 6.17
C LEU A 296 14.33 10.99 4.80
N GLY A 297 13.89 11.66 3.72
CA GLY A 297 14.45 11.49 2.38
C GLY A 297 15.95 11.80 2.31
N GLU A 298 16.41 12.86 2.98
CA GLU A 298 17.83 13.25 3.09
C GLU A 298 18.66 12.18 3.83
N MET A 299 18.07 11.51 4.83
CA MET A 299 18.67 10.36 5.52
C MET A 299 18.73 9.11 4.64
N GLY A 300 18.14 9.12 3.43
CA GLY A 300 18.11 8.00 2.49
C GLY A 300 16.84 7.15 2.57
N VAL A 301 15.81 7.60 3.29
CA VAL A 301 14.52 6.91 3.29
C VAL A 301 13.86 7.07 1.92
N GLY A 302 13.73 5.95 1.21
CA GLY A 302 13.13 5.90 -0.12
C GLY A 302 11.63 5.65 -0.11
N PHE A 303 11.13 5.01 0.94
CA PHE A 303 9.70 4.71 1.10
C PHE A 303 9.23 5.04 2.51
N ILE A 304 8.24 5.91 2.62
CA ILE A 304 7.60 6.32 3.88
C ILE A 304 6.14 5.87 3.82
N PHE A 305 5.62 5.38 4.94
CA PHE A 305 4.21 5.00 5.04
C PHE A 305 3.66 5.29 6.44
N ILE A 306 2.34 5.45 6.52
CA ILE A 306 1.60 5.57 7.78
C ILE A 306 0.69 4.37 7.88
N THR A 307 1.10 3.36 8.62
CA THR A 307 0.43 2.05 8.70
C THR A 307 -1.07 2.15 8.99
N LEU A 308 -1.47 2.96 9.97
CA LEU A 308 -2.86 3.02 10.45
C LEU A 308 -3.63 4.26 9.98
N GLY A 309 -3.08 5.06 9.04
CA GLY A 309 -3.69 6.32 8.64
C GLY A 309 -5.13 6.18 8.17
N GLY A 310 -5.39 5.28 7.23
CA GLY A 310 -6.74 5.01 6.71
C GLY A 310 -7.69 4.42 7.76
N GLN A 311 -7.19 3.51 8.61
CA GLN A 311 -7.99 2.90 9.66
C GLN A 311 -8.40 3.93 10.72
N HIS A 312 -7.50 4.81 11.17
CA HIS A 312 -7.81 5.88 12.10
C HIS A 312 -8.81 6.88 11.51
N ALA A 313 -8.65 7.24 10.23
CA ALA A 313 -9.57 8.13 9.54
C ALA A 313 -10.98 7.53 9.46
N THR A 314 -11.09 6.25 9.10
CA THR A 314 -12.37 5.51 9.06
C THR A 314 -12.98 5.42 10.45
N GLY A 315 -12.20 5.04 11.46
CA GLY A 315 -12.66 4.92 12.84
C GLY A 315 -13.17 6.26 13.40
N HIS A 316 -12.41 7.34 13.17
CA HIS A 316 -12.80 8.69 13.57
C HIS A 316 -14.11 9.13 12.88
N GLY A 317 -14.20 9.00 11.56
CA GLY A 317 -15.36 9.41 10.79
C GLY A 317 -16.62 8.64 11.20
N LEU A 318 -16.49 7.31 11.30
CA LEU A 318 -17.63 6.46 11.70
C LEU A 318 -18.07 6.72 13.14
N SER A 319 -17.11 6.86 14.09
CA SER A 319 -17.44 7.20 15.49
C SER A 319 -18.14 8.54 15.61
N THR A 320 -17.71 9.56 14.86
CA THR A 320 -18.32 10.88 14.84
C THR A 320 -19.78 10.81 14.34
N LEU A 321 -19.99 10.07 13.24
CA LEU A 321 -21.34 9.87 12.69
C LEU A 321 -22.25 9.14 13.69
N LEU A 322 -21.79 8.00 14.22
CA LEU A 322 -22.58 7.18 15.14
C LEU A 322 -22.94 7.91 16.42
N SER A 323 -22.03 8.71 17.00
CA SER A 323 -22.32 9.56 18.15
C SER A 323 -23.40 10.59 17.83
N ALA A 324 -23.29 11.26 16.67
CA ALA A 324 -24.27 12.24 16.24
C ALA A 324 -25.66 11.60 16.01
N MET A 325 -25.70 10.41 15.44
CA MET A 325 -26.96 9.67 15.22
C MET A 325 -27.56 9.15 16.53
N ALA A 326 -26.73 8.72 17.49
CA ALA A 326 -27.20 8.28 18.80
C ALA A 326 -27.88 9.40 19.59
N GLU A 327 -27.44 10.65 19.44
CA GLU A 327 -28.00 11.82 20.10
C GLU A 327 -29.17 12.42 19.33
N ARG A 328 -29.09 12.49 17.99
CA ARG A 328 -29.95 13.31 17.13
C ARG A 328 -30.59 12.54 15.98
N GLN A 329 -30.46 11.22 15.98
CA GLN A 329 -31.07 10.30 15.01
C GLN A 329 -30.74 10.72 13.56
N GLU A 330 -31.74 10.86 12.69
CA GLU A 330 -31.57 11.26 11.28
C GLU A 330 -30.86 12.60 11.10
N GLN A 331 -30.94 13.52 12.07
CA GLN A 331 -30.24 14.81 11.97
C GLN A 331 -28.73 14.64 12.00
N GLY A 332 -28.19 13.62 12.69
CA GLY A 332 -26.78 13.28 12.66
C GLY A 332 -26.31 12.85 11.27
N TYR A 333 -27.13 12.09 10.54
CA TYR A 333 -26.84 11.69 9.16
C TYR A 333 -26.99 12.86 8.18
N ILE A 334 -28.04 13.67 8.30
CA ILE A 334 -28.24 14.86 7.46
C ILE A 334 -27.05 15.83 7.60
N GLU A 335 -26.49 15.95 8.79
CA GLU A 335 -25.29 16.77 9.02
C GLU A 335 -24.07 16.23 8.27
N LEU A 336 -23.87 14.91 8.22
CA LEU A 336 -22.82 14.29 7.38
C LEU A 336 -23.04 14.67 5.92
N GLN A 337 -24.24 14.48 5.38
CA GLN A 337 -24.54 14.84 3.99
C GLN A 337 -24.25 16.31 3.70
N ARG A 338 -24.60 17.24 4.58
CA ARG A 338 -24.29 18.67 4.40
C ARG A 338 -22.79 18.90 4.27
N ARG A 339 -21.97 18.25 5.11
CA ARG A 339 -20.50 18.35 5.03
C ARG A 339 -19.93 17.75 3.74
N GLU A 340 -20.48 16.62 3.29
CA GLU A 340 -20.05 16.00 2.04
C GLU A 340 -20.34 16.88 0.81
N TRP A 341 -21.40 17.68 0.87
CA TRP A 341 -21.82 18.57 -0.21
C TRP A 341 -21.46 20.05 -0.01
N GLU A 342 -20.63 20.36 0.97
CA GLU A 342 -20.09 21.71 1.12
C GLU A 342 -19.31 22.15 -0.14
N PRO A 343 -19.45 23.43 -0.58
CA PRO A 343 -18.71 23.93 -1.71
C PRO A 343 -17.20 23.75 -1.54
N GLY A 344 -16.54 23.09 -2.48
CA GLY A 344 -15.09 22.82 -2.45
C GLY A 344 -14.71 21.52 -1.72
N ALA A 345 -15.65 20.77 -1.15
CA ALA A 345 -15.35 19.44 -0.60
C ALA A 345 -14.99 18.44 -1.71
N ASP A 346 -13.80 17.88 -1.64
CA ASP A 346 -13.34 16.80 -2.54
C ASP A 346 -13.59 15.43 -1.90
N ILE A 347 -14.85 15.00 -1.92
CA ILE A 347 -15.31 13.73 -1.35
C ILE A 347 -15.98 12.91 -2.46
N PRO A 348 -15.22 12.13 -3.23
CA PRO A 348 -15.74 11.42 -4.41
C PRO A 348 -16.78 10.36 -4.04
N THR A 349 -16.73 9.82 -2.83
CA THR A 349 -17.66 8.79 -2.34
C THR A 349 -19.08 9.29 -2.14
N ARG A 350 -19.31 10.61 -2.04
CA ARG A 350 -20.66 11.20 -1.96
C ARG A 350 -21.50 10.86 -3.20
N SER A 351 -20.87 10.78 -4.36
CA SER A 351 -21.48 10.30 -5.60
C SER A 351 -21.14 8.82 -5.79
N HIS A 352 -21.71 7.98 -4.93
CA HIS A 352 -21.34 6.57 -4.81
C HIS A 352 -21.49 5.77 -6.12
N HIS A 353 -22.50 6.05 -6.95
CA HIS A 353 -22.67 5.39 -8.26
C HIS A 353 -21.51 5.71 -9.21
N GLN A 354 -21.09 6.96 -9.26
CA GLN A 354 -19.96 7.36 -10.09
C GLN A 354 -18.64 6.81 -9.55
N PHE A 355 -18.43 6.92 -8.23
CA PHE A 355 -17.23 6.40 -7.58
C PHE A 355 -17.09 4.88 -7.75
N SER A 356 -18.19 4.14 -7.66
CA SER A 356 -18.22 2.69 -7.88
C SER A 356 -18.10 2.25 -9.34
N GLY A 357 -18.20 3.19 -10.30
CA GLY A 357 -17.96 2.93 -11.71
C GLY A 357 -19.21 2.58 -12.53
N VAL A 358 -20.39 3.00 -12.12
CA VAL A 358 -21.62 2.79 -12.89
C VAL A 358 -21.49 3.28 -14.36
N PRO A 359 -20.94 4.47 -14.67
CA PRO A 359 -20.78 4.91 -16.05
C PRO A 359 -19.90 3.97 -16.89
N TYR A 360 -18.80 3.47 -16.31
CA TYR A 360 -17.94 2.49 -16.98
C TYR A 360 -18.69 1.18 -17.26
N HIS A 361 -19.40 0.65 -16.27
CA HIS A 361 -20.15 -0.61 -16.43
C HIS A 361 -21.32 -0.45 -17.40
N HIS A 362 -21.94 0.74 -17.45
CA HIS A 362 -22.98 1.05 -18.43
C HIS A 362 -22.42 0.98 -19.87
N LEU A 363 -21.26 1.62 -20.12
CA LEU A 363 -20.61 1.54 -21.43
C LEU A 363 -20.25 0.10 -21.82
N VAL A 364 -19.70 -0.68 -20.89
CA VAL A 364 -19.42 -2.11 -21.13
C VAL A 364 -20.69 -2.87 -21.44
N GLY A 365 -21.75 -2.67 -20.67
CA GLY A 365 -23.05 -3.31 -20.91
C GLY A 365 -23.60 -2.95 -22.29
N THR A 366 -23.57 -1.68 -22.66
CA THR A 366 -24.04 -1.22 -23.98
C THR A 366 -23.20 -1.82 -25.12
N ALA A 367 -21.89 -1.97 -24.94
CA ALA A 367 -21.02 -2.57 -25.94
C ALA A 367 -21.31 -4.02 -26.25
N TYR A 368 -21.74 -4.80 -25.24
CA TYR A 368 -21.92 -6.25 -25.35
C TYR A 368 -23.38 -6.72 -25.30
N ASP A 369 -24.29 -5.94 -24.72
CA ASP A 369 -25.72 -6.27 -24.61
C ASP A 369 -26.61 -5.02 -24.68
N ALA A 370 -26.50 -4.26 -25.78
CA ALA A 370 -27.22 -3.02 -25.97
C ALA A 370 -28.74 -3.20 -25.93
N ALA A 371 -29.26 -4.37 -26.38
CA ALA A 371 -30.70 -4.64 -26.41
C ALA A 371 -31.31 -4.83 -25.02
N ARG A 372 -30.52 -5.24 -24.04
CA ARG A 372 -31.00 -5.62 -22.70
C ARG A 372 -30.59 -4.63 -21.60
N LEU A 373 -29.39 -4.02 -21.72
CA LEU A 373 -28.80 -3.13 -20.72
C LEU A 373 -28.75 -1.67 -21.17
N GLY A 374 -28.83 -1.39 -22.48
CA GLY A 374 -28.69 -0.04 -23.02
C GLY A 374 -29.76 0.96 -22.58
N THR A 375 -30.97 0.50 -22.21
CA THR A 375 -32.07 1.35 -21.76
C THR A 375 -32.35 1.24 -20.27
N ALA A 376 -32.07 0.08 -19.63
CA ALA A 376 -32.44 -0.19 -18.25
C ALA A 376 -31.65 0.64 -17.21
N PHE A 377 -30.45 1.09 -17.53
CA PHE A 377 -29.63 1.90 -16.60
C PHE A 377 -30.02 3.37 -16.60
N VAL A 378 -30.56 3.87 -17.71
CA VAL A 378 -30.97 5.29 -17.84
C VAL A 378 -32.24 5.55 -17.03
N ASP A 379 -33.14 4.57 -16.99
CA ASP A 379 -34.44 4.70 -16.29
C ASP A 379 -34.33 4.44 -14.77
N ALA A 380 -33.26 3.84 -14.30
CA ALA A 380 -33.09 3.45 -12.88
C ALA A 380 -32.41 4.50 -12.00
N LEU A 381 -32.04 5.66 -12.55
CA LEU A 381 -31.35 6.74 -11.80
C LEU A 381 -32.16 8.05 -11.74
N PRO A 382 -33.38 8.06 -11.14
CA PRO A 382 -34.09 9.33 -10.89
C PRO A 382 -33.46 10.17 -9.77
N GLU A 383 -32.48 9.65 -9.02
CA GLU A 383 -32.10 10.18 -7.71
C GLU A 383 -31.04 11.28 -7.71
N GLU A 384 -30.35 11.53 -8.83
CA GLU A 384 -29.34 12.59 -8.89
C GLU A 384 -29.81 13.86 -9.64
N LYS A 385 -31.12 14.05 -9.79
CA LYS A 385 -31.69 15.34 -10.17
C LYS A 385 -31.86 16.22 -8.93
N VAL A 386 -30.84 16.41 -8.15
CA VAL A 386 -30.85 17.42 -7.11
C VAL A 386 -29.61 18.27 -7.23
N VAL A 387 -29.83 19.44 -7.89
CA VAL A 387 -29.12 20.73 -7.84
C VAL A 387 -27.65 20.72 -8.18
#